data_74ed2b737aca27459c304d5fe6b4a06f
#
_entry.id   74ed2b737aca27459c304d5fe6b4a06f
#
_cell.length_a   1.000
_cell.length_b   1.000
_cell.length_c   1.000
_cell.angle_alpha   90.00
_cell.angle_beta   90.00
_cell.angle_gamma   90.00
#
_symmetry.space_group_name_H-M   'P 1'
#
loop_
_entity.id
_entity.type
_entity.pdbx_description
1 polymer ?
#
loop_
_entity_poly.entity_id
_entity_poly.type
_entity_poly.pdbx_seq_one_letter_code
_entity_poly.pdbx_strand_id
1 'polypeptide(L)'
;IAGVDGNGQTQLAQLLTGVLSPESGEFQRKGQKIAVFSPRASIEDDVALIPEDRNLQGLIGNMSIADNLVLKQTDEPQFSSLHGLHMKKKTISAYAREMIGKYDIRCQSSDQEVRNLSGGNQQKVILARELESDPDVLIAVHPTRGLDIGATRFVHDQMIAARDRGV
;
A
#
# COMPACT_ATOMS: atom_id res chain seq x y z
N ILE A 1 -0.52 4.16 -17.80
CA ILE A 1 0.41 3.54 -18.76
C ILE A 1 -0.21 2.22 -19.19
N ALA A 2 -0.38 2.01 -20.49
CA ALA A 2 -0.89 0.78 -21.09
C ALA A 2 0.17 0.17 -22.01
N GLY A 3 0.24 -1.16 -22.06
CA GLY A 3 1.17 -1.89 -22.90
C GLY A 3 0.94 -3.39 -22.79
N VAL A 4 1.60 -4.14 -23.66
CA VAL A 4 1.60 -5.61 -23.60
C VAL A 4 2.44 -6.03 -22.39
N ASP A 5 1.95 -7.03 -21.64
CA ASP A 5 2.64 -7.57 -20.46
C ASP A 5 4.08 -8.00 -20.80
N GLY A 6 5.00 -7.79 -19.85
CA GLY A 6 6.42 -8.09 -20.02
C GLY A 6 7.26 -7.00 -20.71
N ASN A 7 6.71 -5.82 -21.01
CA ASN A 7 7.44 -4.71 -21.65
C ASN A 7 7.97 -3.64 -20.67
N GLY A 8 8.37 -4.06 -19.47
CA GLY A 8 9.04 -3.18 -18.52
C GLY A 8 8.13 -2.46 -17.52
N GLN A 9 6.81 -2.75 -17.49
CA GLN A 9 5.87 -2.10 -16.56
C GLN A 9 6.24 -2.37 -15.09
N THR A 10 6.62 -3.60 -14.76
CA THR A 10 7.05 -4.00 -13.41
C THR A 10 8.33 -3.27 -13.03
N GLN A 11 9.32 -3.21 -13.93
CA GLN A 11 10.57 -2.49 -13.70
C GLN A 11 10.32 -0.99 -13.52
N LEU A 12 9.41 -0.40 -14.29
CA LEU A 12 9.03 0.99 -14.12
C LEU A 12 8.42 1.25 -12.73
N ALA A 13 7.50 0.40 -12.28
CA ALA A 13 6.93 0.51 -10.94
C ALA A 13 8.00 0.37 -9.85
N GLN A 14 8.93 -0.59 -9.99
CA GLN A 14 10.05 -0.79 -9.07
C GLN A 14 11.01 0.41 -9.04
N LEU A 15 11.26 1.04 -10.20
CA LEU A 15 12.05 2.26 -10.28
C LEU A 15 11.36 3.43 -9.56
N LEU A 16 10.05 3.63 -9.83
CA LEU A 16 9.25 4.69 -9.23
C LEU A 16 9.11 4.58 -7.71
N THR A 17 9.21 3.35 -7.18
CA THR A 17 9.14 3.06 -5.74
C THR A 17 10.49 2.83 -5.08
N GLY A 18 11.59 3.11 -5.79
CA GLY A 18 12.94 3.01 -5.25
C GLY A 18 13.47 1.58 -5.01
N VAL A 19 12.76 0.55 -5.50
CA VAL A 19 13.22 -0.85 -5.45
C VAL A 19 14.37 -1.09 -6.43
N LEU A 20 14.32 -0.40 -7.58
CA LEU A 20 15.40 -0.37 -8.57
C LEU A 20 15.98 1.03 -8.65
N SER A 21 17.29 1.13 -8.87
CA SER A 21 17.98 2.38 -9.19
C SER A 21 18.09 2.54 -10.71
N PRO A 22 17.95 3.76 -11.27
CA PRO A 22 18.16 4.00 -12.69
C PRO A 22 19.64 3.83 -13.05
N GLU A 23 19.90 3.22 -14.20
CA GLU A 23 21.28 3.11 -14.74
C GLU A 23 21.78 4.48 -15.27
N SER A 24 20.86 5.32 -15.77
CA SER A 24 21.14 6.64 -16.31
C SER A 24 19.87 7.49 -16.30
N GLY A 25 20.05 8.80 -16.50
CA GLY A 25 18.94 9.75 -16.53
C GLY A 25 18.73 10.48 -15.20
N GLU A 26 17.63 11.20 -15.11
CA GLU A 26 17.28 12.03 -13.96
C GLU A 26 15.84 11.76 -13.54
N PHE A 27 15.63 11.64 -12.24
CA PHE A 27 14.31 11.49 -11.66
C PHE A 27 13.97 12.73 -10.84
N GLN A 28 12.83 13.33 -11.14
CA GLN A 28 12.36 14.53 -10.44
C GLN A 28 10.96 14.30 -9.87
N ARG A 29 10.70 14.81 -8.67
CA ARG A 29 9.39 14.89 -8.05
C ARG A 29 9.13 16.30 -7.55
N LYS A 30 7.97 16.88 -7.91
CA LYS A 30 7.63 18.28 -7.59
C LYS A 30 8.76 19.26 -7.98
N GLY A 31 9.46 18.99 -9.09
CA GLY A 31 10.58 19.79 -9.58
C GLY A 31 11.90 19.63 -8.81
N GLN A 32 11.96 18.74 -7.82
CA GLN A 32 13.17 18.43 -7.07
C GLN A 32 13.78 17.11 -7.54
N LYS A 33 15.10 17.08 -7.69
CA LYS A 33 15.83 15.89 -8.10
C LYS A 33 15.87 14.88 -6.96
N ILE A 34 15.45 13.63 -7.23
CA ILE A 34 15.56 12.52 -6.30
C ILE A 34 16.98 11.95 -6.39
N ALA A 35 17.73 12.05 -5.31
CA ALA A 35 19.11 11.57 -5.22
C ALA A 35 19.22 10.17 -4.61
N VAL A 36 18.25 9.78 -3.77
CA VAL A 36 18.28 8.50 -3.05
C VAL A 36 17.15 7.60 -3.55
N PHE A 37 17.53 6.45 -4.12
CA PHE A 37 16.59 5.43 -4.57
C PHE A 37 16.54 4.33 -3.52
N SER A 38 15.49 4.33 -2.71
CA SER A 38 15.19 3.25 -1.76
C SER A 38 13.69 3.21 -1.49
N PRO A 39 13.12 2.03 -1.15
CA PRO A 39 11.71 1.94 -0.75
C PRO A 39 11.38 2.85 0.45
N ARG A 40 12.31 2.99 1.38
CA ARG A 40 12.13 3.88 2.53
C ARG A 40 12.02 5.35 2.12
N ALA A 41 12.91 5.83 1.25
CA ALA A 41 12.85 7.20 0.74
C ALA A 41 11.55 7.44 -0.05
N SER A 42 11.07 6.46 -0.82
CA SER A 42 9.81 6.58 -1.54
C SER A 42 8.60 6.67 -0.61
N ILE A 43 8.60 5.94 0.52
CA ILE A 43 7.56 6.04 1.55
C ILE A 43 7.60 7.43 2.23
N GLU A 44 8.79 7.91 2.61
CA GLU A 44 8.99 9.23 3.21
C GLU A 44 8.65 10.37 2.24
N ASP A 45 8.67 10.07 0.97
CA ASP A 45 8.27 10.94 -0.12
C ASP A 45 6.81 10.77 -0.53
N ASP A 46 5.94 10.18 0.28
CA ASP A 46 4.51 9.99 0.08
C ASP A 46 4.15 9.26 -1.23
N VAL A 47 4.98 8.27 -1.63
CA VAL A 47 4.69 7.38 -2.77
C VAL A 47 4.09 6.08 -2.25
N ALA A 48 2.84 5.83 -2.63
CA ALA A 48 2.13 4.59 -2.33
C ALA A 48 2.19 3.60 -3.50
N LEU A 49 2.20 2.30 -3.19
CA LEU A 49 2.23 1.23 -4.17
C LEU A 49 1.15 0.18 -3.89
N ILE A 50 0.29 -0.05 -4.87
CA ILE A 50 -0.51 -1.26 -4.96
C ILE A 50 0.22 -2.21 -5.92
N PRO A 51 0.87 -3.27 -5.40
CA PRO A 51 1.70 -4.15 -6.22
C PRO A 51 0.86 -5.11 -7.04
N GLU A 52 1.47 -5.69 -8.08
CA GLU A 52 0.84 -6.70 -8.93
C GLU A 52 0.53 -7.99 -8.17
N ASP A 53 1.48 -8.49 -7.37
CA ASP A 53 1.30 -9.67 -6.52
C ASP A 53 1.11 -9.25 -5.06
N ARG A 54 -0.15 -9.29 -4.62
CA ARG A 54 -0.53 -8.94 -3.26
C ARG A 54 0.04 -9.88 -2.19
N ASN A 55 0.26 -11.16 -2.54
CA ASN A 55 0.72 -12.16 -1.58
C ASN A 55 2.24 -12.14 -1.39
N LEU A 56 2.98 -11.85 -2.46
CA LEU A 56 4.45 -11.82 -2.42
C LEU A 56 4.99 -10.42 -2.05
N GLN A 57 4.30 -9.36 -2.45
CA GLN A 57 4.81 -7.99 -2.37
C GLN A 57 3.92 -7.08 -1.52
N GLY A 58 2.62 -7.37 -1.45
CA GLY A 58 1.64 -6.49 -0.82
C GLY A 58 1.41 -6.75 0.66
N LEU A 59 1.46 -8.01 1.11
CA LEU A 59 1.05 -8.43 2.44
C LEU A 59 2.07 -9.37 3.07
N ILE A 60 2.12 -9.37 4.41
CA ILE A 60 2.82 -10.40 5.18
C ILE A 60 1.75 -11.37 5.68
N GLY A 61 1.57 -12.49 4.96
CA GLY A 61 0.44 -13.39 5.08
C GLY A 61 0.18 -13.96 6.49
N ASN A 62 1.23 -14.21 7.27
CA ASN A 62 1.17 -14.74 8.64
C ASN A 62 1.07 -13.67 9.73
N MET A 63 1.04 -12.39 9.37
CA MET A 63 0.76 -11.30 10.28
C MET A 63 -0.75 -10.98 10.31
N SER A 64 -1.18 -10.33 11.38
CA SER A 64 -2.57 -9.91 11.55
C SER A 64 -2.96 -8.84 10.51
N ILE A 65 -4.27 -8.66 10.31
CA ILE A 65 -4.81 -7.54 9.53
C ILE A 65 -4.32 -6.21 10.12
N ALA A 66 -4.36 -6.08 11.46
CA ALA A 66 -3.94 -4.89 12.16
C ALA A 66 -2.45 -4.54 11.90
N ASP A 67 -1.56 -5.54 11.96
CA ASP A 67 -0.14 -5.33 11.69
C ASP A 67 0.13 -4.98 10.23
N ASN A 68 -0.59 -5.61 9.28
CA ASN A 68 -0.48 -5.29 7.86
C ASN A 68 -0.96 -3.88 7.54
N LEU A 69 -1.98 -3.35 8.24
CA LEU A 69 -2.48 -2.00 8.05
C LEU A 69 -1.47 -0.92 8.45
N VAL A 70 -0.65 -1.17 9.49
CA VAL A 70 0.33 -0.19 9.99
C VAL A 70 1.77 -0.49 9.54
N LEU A 71 1.96 -1.44 8.63
CA LEU A 71 3.27 -1.98 8.26
C LEU A 71 4.28 -0.92 7.81
N LYS A 72 3.84 0.12 7.12
CA LYS A 72 4.67 1.23 6.63
C LYS A 72 4.84 2.37 7.65
N GLN A 73 4.11 2.34 8.75
CA GLN A 73 4.01 3.40 9.76
C GLN A 73 4.46 2.90 11.15
N THR A 74 5.25 1.83 11.19
CA THR A 74 5.67 1.19 12.45
C THR A 74 6.56 2.08 13.32
N ASP A 75 7.21 3.07 12.76
CA ASP A 75 8.03 4.06 13.46
C ASP A 75 7.27 5.36 13.80
N GLU A 76 6.05 5.52 13.31
CA GLU A 76 5.22 6.68 13.59
C GLU A 76 4.88 6.78 15.10
N PRO A 77 4.96 7.99 15.69
CA PRO A 77 4.65 8.21 17.11
C PRO A 77 3.24 7.78 17.50
N GLN A 78 2.31 7.73 16.56
CA GLN A 78 0.95 7.24 16.76
C GLN A 78 0.94 5.76 17.12
N PHE A 79 1.70 4.92 16.40
CA PHE A 79 1.65 3.47 16.50
C PHE A 79 2.77 2.86 17.32
N SER A 80 3.83 3.61 17.57
CA SER A 80 4.97 3.12 18.36
C SER A 80 5.58 4.19 19.27
N SER A 81 6.47 3.76 20.13
CA SER A 81 7.40 4.61 20.88
C SER A 81 8.82 4.11 20.63
N LEU A 82 9.80 4.99 20.90
CA LEU A 82 11.22 4.68 20.67
C LEU A 82 11.50 4.24 19.22
N HIS A 83 10.93 4.96 18.23
CA HIS A 83 11.14 4.72 16.79
C HIS A 83 10.87 3.27 16.35
N GLY A 84 9.70 2.73 16.73
CA GLY A 84 9.31 1.38 16.31
C GLY A 84 9.70 0.26 17.30
N LEU A 85 10.48 0.56 18.34
CA LEU A 85 10.91 -0.47 19.28
C LEU A 85 9.77 -1.01 20.17
N HIS A 86 8.76 -0.18 20.46
CA HIS A 86 7.62 -0.57 21.29
C HIS A 86 6.29 -0.23 20.62
N MET A 87 5.60 -1.24 20.08
CA MET A 87 4.32 -1.10 19.40
C MET A 87 3.16 -0.86 20.37
N LYS A 88 2.34 0.15 20.08
CA LYS A 88 1.14 0.53 20.85
C LYS A 88 -0.06 -0.31 20.45
N LYS A 89 -0.11 -1.57 20.85
CA LYS A 89 -1.11 -2.57 20.41
C LYS A 89 -2.56 -2.08 20.51
N LYS A 90 -2.94 -1.38 21.59
CA LYS A 90 -4.30 -0.85 21.77
C LYS A 90 -4.67 0.17 20.70
N THR A 91 -3.75 1.07 20.37
CA THR A 91 -3.95 2.09 19.33
C THR A 91 -4.05 1.44 17.95
N ILE A 92 -3.17 0.48 17.66
CA ILE A 92 -3.16 -0.27 16.40
C ILE A 92 -4.48 -1.04 16.23
N SER A 93 -4.97 -1.73 17.27
CA SER A 93 -6.25 -2.44 17.21
C SER A 93 -7.44 -1.49 17.04
N ALA A 94 -7.40 -0.29 17.62
CA ALA A 94 -8.45 0.71 17.43
C ALA A 94 -8.44 1.23 15.98
N TYR A 95 -7.28 1.61 15.46
CA TYR A 95 -7.09 2.03 14.07
C TYR A 95 -7.53 0.93 13.08
N ALA A 96 -7.13 -0.31 13.32
CA ALA A 96 -7.51 -1.42 12.46
C ALA A 96 -9.03 -1.63 12.39
N ARG A 97 -9.74 -1.50 13.52
CA ARG A 97 -11.21 -1.59 13.53
C ARG A 97 -11.86 -0.48 12.72
N GLU A 98 -11.33 0.73 12.80
CA GLU A 98 -11.80 1.86 11.99
C GLU A 98 -11.59 1.58 10.50
N MET A 99 -10.40 1.14 10.11
CA MET A 99 -10.06 0.81 8.71
C MET A 99 -10.88 -0.37 8.18
N ILE A 100 -11.10 -1.39 8.98
CA ILE A 100 -11.96 -2.53 8.65
C ILE A 100 -13.38 -2.04 8.30
N GLY A 101 -13.93 -1.11 9.09
CA GLY A 101 -15.24 -0.52 8.82
C GLY A 101 -15.24 0.38 7.58
N LYS A 102 -14.27 1.28 7.47
CA LYS A 102 -14.15 2.25 6.37
C LYS A 102 -14.00 1.60 4.99
N TYR A 103 -13.22 0.51 4.92
CA TYR A 103 -12.95 -0.22 3.68
C TYR A 103 -13.83 -1.47 3.49
N ASP A 104 -14.83 -1.68 4.36
CA ASP A 104 -15.70 -2.87 4.32
C ASP A 104 -14.88 -4.17 4.20
N ILE A 105 -13.85 -4.34 5.04
CA ILE A 105 -13.03 -5.55 5.07
C ILE A 105 -13.78 -6.62 5.85
N ARG A 106 -14.16 -7.70 5.18
CA ARG A 106 -14.87 -8.82 5.80
C ARG A 106 -13.88 -9.76 6.47
N CYS A 107 -13.87 -9.74 7.80
CA CYS A 107 -12.99 -10.54 8.63
C CYS A 107 -13.68 -10.91 9.96
N GLN A 108 -13.11 -11.85 10.72
CA GLN A 108 -13.60 -12.22 12.04
C GLN A 108 -13.14 -11.23 13.12
N SER A 109 -11.90 -10.76 13.02
CA SER A 109 -11.30 -9.78 13.92
C SER A 109 -10.09 -9.12 13.26
N SER A 110 -9.61 -7.98 13.81
CA SER A 110 -8.35 -7.35 13.40
C SER A 110 -7.10 -8.21 13.62
N ASP A 111 -7.19 -9.19 14.53
CA ASP A 111 -6.08 -10.08 14.88
C ASP A 111 -6.00 -11.32 13.98
N GLN A 112 -6.97 -11.50 13.07
CA GLN A 112 -6.96 -12.58 12.08
C GLN A 112 -5.75 -12.42 11.14
N GLU A 113 -5.05 -13.52 10.85
CA GLU A 113 -4.00 -13.55 9.84
C GLU A 113 -4.56 -13.17 8.47
N VAL A 114 -3.89 -12.24 7.78
CA VAL A 114 -4.37 -11.68 6.51
C VAL A 114 -4.47 -12.73 5.39
N ARG A 115 -3.65 -13.79 5.43
CA ARG A 115 -3.72 -14.90 4.46
C ARG A 115 -5.06 -15.66 4.48
N ASN A 116 -5.81 -15.59 5.58
CA ASN A 116 -7.10 -16.25 5.73
C ASN A 116 -8.27 -15.43 5.15
N LEU A 117 -8.00 -14.26 4.59
CA LEU A 117 -8.97 -13.44 3.89
C LEU A 117 -9.14 -13.89 2.44
N SER A 118 -10.32 -13.63 1.86
CA SER A 118 -10.49 -13.70 0.40
C SER A 118 -9.60 -12.68 -0.32
N GLY A 119 -9.24 -12.94 -1.59
CA GLY A 119 -8.40 -12.05 -2.38
C GLY A 119 -8.94 -10.62 -2.45
N GLY A 120 -10.26 -10.43 -2.52
CA GLY A 120 -10.88 -9.11 -2.48
C GLY A 120 -10.68 -8.38 -1.14
N ASN A 121 -10.80 -9.09 0.00
CA ASN A 121 -10.54 -8.50 1.31
C ASN A 121 -9.05 -8.24 1.56
N GLN A 122 -8.16 -9.10 1.07
CA GLN A 122 -6.72 -8.85 1.07
C GLN A 122 -6.37 -7.55 0.31
N GLN A 123 -6.98 -7.35 -0.86
CA GLN A 123 -6.79 -6.13 -1.65
C GLN A 123 -7.30 -4.89 -0.93
N LYS A 124 -8.42 -4.99 -0.20
CA LYS A 124 -8.94 -3.89 0.63
C LYS A 124 -7.99 -3.52 1.77
N VAL A 125 -7.28 -4.49 2.37
CA VAL A 125 -6.23 -4.20 3.38
C VAL A 125 -5.08 -3.40 2.76
N ILE A 126 -4.61 -3.79 1.56
CA ILE A 126 -3.57 -3.03 0.85
C ILE A 126 -4.05 -1.62 0.54
N LEU A 127 -5.26 -1.47 -0.05
CA LEU A 127 -5.84 -0.17 -0.35
C LEU A 127 -5.95 0.73 0.88
N ALA A 128 -6.45 0.18 1.99
CA ALA A 128 -6.56 0.92 3.25
C ALA A 128 -5.19 1.43 3.71
N ARG A 129 -4.17 0.58 3.75
CA ARG A 129 -2.81 0.98 4.13
C ARG A 129 -2.24 2.05 3.22
N GLU A 130 -2.37 1.88 1.90
CA GLU A 130 -1.74 2.76 0.92
C GLU A 130 -2.47 4.10 0.79
N LEU A 131 -3.79 4.16 0.94
CA LEU A 131 -4.57 5.39 0.78
C LEU A 131 -4.71 6.21 2.07
N GLU A 132 -4.60 5.56 3.24
CA GLU A 132 -4.68 6.29 4.53
C GLU A 132 -3.34 6.91 4.95
N SER A 133 -2.26 6.63 4.23
CA SER A 133 -1.01 7.38 4.36
C SER A 133 -1.06 8.77 3.69
N ASP A 134 -2.19 9.13 3.07
CA ASP A 134 -2.41 10.37 2.31
C ASP A 134 -1.30 10.64 1.27
N PRO A 135 -1.10 9.71 0.31
CA PRO A 135 0.01 9.78 -0.60
C PRO A 135 -0.15 10.91 -1.62
N ASP A 136 0.98 11.51 -2.03
CA ASP A 136 1.03 12.43 -3.18
C ASP A 136 0.91 11.68 -4.53
N VAL A 137 1.42 10.45 -4.57
CA VAL A 137 1.44 9.60 -5.78
C VAL A 137 1.03 8.18 -5.43
N LEU A 138 0.04 7.65 -6.14
CA LEU A 138 -0.36 6.25 -6.06
C LEU A 138 0.04 5.51 -7.34
N ILE A 139 0.91 4.52 -7.21
CA ILE A 139 1.28 3.60 -8.27
C ILE A 139 0.48 2.31 -8.10
N ALA A 140 -0.33 1.96 -9.09
CA ALA A 140 -1.16 0.75 -9.04
C ALA A 140 -0.83 -0.17 -10.23
N VAL A 141 -0.30 -1.35 -9.94
CA VAL A 141 0.08 -2.35 -10.94
C VAL A 141 -0.94 -3.48 -10.92
N HIS A 142 -1.75 -3.60 -11.96
CA HIS A 142 -2.82 -4.60 -12.08
C HIS A 142 -3.70 -4.72 -10.81
N PRO A 143 -4.20 -3.61 -10.23
CA PRO A 143 -4.80 -3.56 -8.89
C PRO A 143 -6.04 -4.44 -8.71
N THR A 144 -6.65 -4.89 -9.81
CA THR A 144 -7.87 -5.70 -9.82
C THR A 144 -7.63 -7.15 -10.26
N ARG A 145 -6.37 -7.56 -10.45
CA ARG A 145 -6.03 -8.91 -10.92
C ARG A 145 -6.55 -9.99 -9.96
N GLY A 146 -7.34 -10.91 -10.51
CA GLY A 146 -7.89 -12.05 -9.77
C GLY A 146 -8.95 -11.68 -8.73
N LEU A 147 -9.61 -10.53 -8.88
CA LEU A 147 -10.74 -10.11 -8.05
C LEU A 147 -12.07 -10.43 -8.72
N ASP A 148 -13.11 -10.61 -7.91
CA ASP A 148 -14.49 -10.62 -8.38
C ASP A 148 -14.96 -9.23 -8.81
N ILE A 149 -16.14 -9.15 -9.45
CA ILE A 149 -16.69 -7.89 -9.98
C ILE A 149 -16.92 -6.86 -8.87
N GLY A 150 -17.40 -7.29 -7.69
CA GLY A 150 -17.68 -6.40 -6.58
C GLY A 150 -16.40 -5.79 -6.00
N ALA A 151 -15.37 -6.60 -5.78
CA ALA A 151 -14.07 -6.14 -5.33
C ALA A 151 -13.38 -5.26 -6.37
N THR A 152 -13.48 -5.60 -7.67
CA THR A 152 -12.95 -4.78 -8.76
C THR A 152 -13.56 -3.38 -8.77
N ARG A 153 -14.89 -3.30 -8.67
CA ARG A 153 -15.59 -2.01 -8.61
C ARG A 153 -15.15 -1.19 -7.40
N PHE A 154 -15.09 -1.82 -6.24
CA PHE A 154 -14.62 -1.15 -5.02
C PHE A 154 -13.22 -0.55 -5.19
N VAL A 155 -12.26 -1.32 -5.75
CA VAL A 155 -10.90 -0.83 -6.02
C VAL A 155 -10.92 0.38 -6.94
N HIS A 156 -11.68 0.34 -8.03
CA HIS A 156 -11.79 1.47 -8.96
C HIS A 156 -12.40 2.70 -8.29
N ASP A 157 -13.47 2.53 -7.50
CA ASP A 157 -14.12 3.64 -6.80
C ASP A 157 -13.16 4.32 -5.81
N GLN A 158 -12.35 3.54 -5.07
CA GLN A 158 -11.34 4.08 -4.15
C GLN A 158 -10.21 4.84 -4.89
N MET A 159 -9.74 4.32 -6.03
CA MET A 159 -8.71 4.98 -6.85
C MET A 159 -9.24 6.28 -7.46
N ILE A 160 -10.50 6.29 -7.93
CA ILE A 160 -11.15 7.49 -8.45
C ILE A 160 -11.29 8.54 -7.34
N ALA A 161 -11.75 8.12 -6.16
CA ALA A 161 -11.86 9.00 -5.00
C ALA A 161 -10.50 9.58 -4.56
N ALA A 162 -9.41 8.80 -4.62
CA ALA A 162 -8.05 9.27 -4.36
C ALA A 162 -7.63 10.34 -5.38
N ARG A 163 -7.80 10.06 -6.68
CA ARG A 163 -7.54 11.04 -7.76
C ARG A 163 -8.31 12.34 -7.55
N ASP A 164 -9.59 12.27 -7.17
CA ASP A 164 -10.44 13.45 -6.99
C ASP A 164 -10.04 14.28 -5.75
N ARG A 165 -9.28 13.70 -4.82
CA ARG A 165 -8.60 14.41 -3.72
C ARG A 165 -7.25 15.02 -4.12
N GLY A 166 -6.71 14.68 -5.29
CA GLY A 166 -5.45 15.25 -5.80
C GLY A 166 -4.25 14.31 -5.74
N VAL A 167 -4.45 13.02 -5.46
CA VAL A 167 -3.42 11.97 -5.53
C VAL A 167 -3.01 11.71 -6.98
#